data_a27d6397358e94cfe40860872474c4bd
#
_entry.id   a27d6397358e94cfe40860872474c4bd
#
_cell.length_a   1.000
_cell.length_b   1.000
_cell.length_c   1.000
_cell.angle_alpha   90.00
_cell.angle_beta   90.00
_cell.angle_gamma   90.00
#
_symmetry.space_group_name_H-M   'P 1'
#
loop_
_entity.id
_entity.type
_entity.pdbx_description
1 polymer ?
#
loop_
_entity_poly.entity_id
_entity_poly.type
_entity_poly.pdbx_seq_one_letter_code
_entity_poly.pdbx_strand_id
1 'polypeptide(L)'
;EFSVFNAVQIEGFDSDKIEKLCGNSKFTKELDTEKVESLREFIKNTGATILYNETNPFASVDGAYFSPSKDYIGMPLQTKFNDDIGFYGTLLHELVHWTGHKDRLDRDVQQGSSKEDYAKEELVAEIGSAILCQLLGIEASIRANHAQYLNHWIKSIKEDSKAMVKAFSQATKAVDYLFSLQEETKKEEAA
;
A
#
# COMPACT_ATOMS: atom_id res chain seq x y z
N GLU A 1 14.10 -5.97 -25.80
CA GLU A 1 13.55 -4.66 -25.33
C GLU A 1 12.05 -4.68 -25.56
N PHE A 2 11.24 -4.55 -24.50
CA PHE A 2 9.79 -4.51 -24.61
C PHE A 2 9.32 -3.09 -24.35
N SER A 3 8.52 -2.53 -25.27
CA SER A 3 7.87 -1.25 -25.05
C SER A 3 6.49 -1.48 -24.45
N VAL A 4 6.24 -0.92 -23.26
CA VAL A 4 4.94 -0.98 -22.58
C VAL A 4 4.23 0.34 -22.77
N PHE A 5 3.02 0.31 -23.34
CA PHE A 5 2.19 1.49 -23.55
C PHE A 5 0.90 1.37 -22.72
N ASN A 6 0.46 2.50 -22.16
CA ASN A 6 -0.89 2.58 -21.65
C ASN A 6 -1.86 2.54 -22.84
N ALA A 7 -2.94 1.75 -22.72
CA ALA A 7 -3.93 1.59 -23.79
C ALA A 7 -4.51 2.92 -24.30
N VAL A 8 -4.64 3.94 -23.43
CA VAL A 8 -5.07 5.30 -23.80
C VAL A 8 -4.07 6.05 -24.69
N GLN A 9 -2.81 5.58 -24.77
CA GLN A 9 -1.75 6.19 -25.59
C GLN A 9 -1.66 5.57 -26.99
N ILE A 10 -2.49 4.59 -27.31
CA ILE A 10 -2.52 3.90 -28.59
C ILE A 10 -3.63 4.50 -29.44
N GLU A 11 -3.26 5.27 -30.45
CA GLU A 11 -4.20 5.87 -31.39
C GLU A 11 -4.96 4.77 -32.17
N GLY A 12 -6.31 4.85 -32.18
CA GLY A 12 -7.16 3.85 -32.81
C GLY A 12 -7.46 2.60 -31.95
N PHE A 13 -7.10 2.60 -30.66
CA PHE A 13 -7.46 1.52 -29.75
C PHE A 13 -8.92 1.67 -29.30
N ASP A 14 -9.70 0.62 -29.55
CA ASP A 14 -11.12 0.57 -29.23
C ASP A 14 -11.31 0.33 -27.72
N SER A 15 -11.93 1.30 -27.02
CA SER A 15 -12.21 1.23 -25.58
C SER A 15 -13.03 -0.01 -25.20
N ASP A 16 -13.94 -0.44 -26.08
CA ASP A 16 -14.79 -1.61 -25.86
C ASP A 16 -13.99 -2.93 -25.87
N LYS A 17 -12.83 -2.94 -26.56
CA LYS A 17 -11.91 -4.08 -26.51
C LYS A 17 -11.11 -4.12 -25.21
N ILE A 18 -10.78 -2.95 -24.63
CA ILE A 18 -10.13 -2.89 -23.31
C ILE A 18 -11.07 -3.46 -22.24
N GLU A 19 -12.32 -3.04 -22.25
CA GLU A 19 -13.36 -3.55 -21.33
C GLU A 19 -13.54 -5.07 -21.45
N LYS A 20 -13.49 -5.62 -22.67
CA LYS A 20 -13.56 -7.07 -22.91
C LYS A 20 -12.30 -7.82 -22.46
N LEU A 21 -11.12 -7.22 -22.59
CA LEU A 21 -9.83 -7.84 -22.22
C LEU A 21 -9.57 -7.76 -20.71
N CYS A 22 -9.96 -6.66 -20.07
CA CYS A 22 -9.81 -6.48 -18.62
C CYS A 22 -10.92 -7.14 -17.81
N GLY A 23 -11.94 -7.70 -18.48
CA GLY A 23 -13.19 -8.18 -17.88
C GLY A 23 -14.03 -7.00 -17.37
N ASN A 24 -15.34 -7.16 -17.37
CA ASN A 24 -16.26 -6.29 -16.62
C ASN A 24 -16.09 -6.56 -15.11
N SER A 25 -14.92 -6.31 -14.53
CA SER A 25 -14.88 -6.15 -13.10
C SER A 25 -15.58 -4.81 -12.83
N LYS A 26 -16.85 -4.88 -12.54
CA LYS A 26 -17.56 -3.82 -11.83
C LYS A 26 -16.85 -3.72 -10.48
N PHE A 27 -15.80 -2.91 -10.45
CA PHE A 27 -15.18 -2.53 -9.19
C PHE A 27 -16.26 -1.81 -8.39
N THR A 28 -16.79 -2.50 -7.41
CA THR A 28 -17.72 -1.90 -6.48
C THR A 28 -16.92 -0.99 -5.56
N LYS A 29 -17.30 0.27 -5.46
CA LYS A 29 -16.71 1.22 -4.52
C LYS A 29 -17.06 0.89 -3.06
N GLU A 30 -17.97 -0.04 -2.87
CA GLU A 30 -18.38 -0.54 -1.56
C GLU A 30 -17.98 -2.01 -1.45
N LEU A 31 -17.29 -2.34 -0.38
CA LEU A 31 -16.94 -3.71 -0.05
C LEU A 31 -18.15 -4.37 0.63
N ASP A 32 -18.44 -5.64 0.30
CA ASP A 32 -19.41 -6.40 1.05
C ASP A 32 -18.89 -6.74 2.46
N THR A 33 -19.81 -7.16 3.33
CA THR A 33 -19.49 -7.44 4.73
C THR A 33 -18.44 -8.54 4.87
N GLU A 34 -18.51 -9.58 4.05
CA GLU A 34 -17.56 -10.70 4.08
C GLU A 34 -16.14 -10.23 3.74
N LYS A 35 -16.00 -9.37 2.71
CA LYS A 35 -14.71 -8.78 2.32
C LYS A 35 -14.17 -7.88 3.42
N VAL A 36 -15.00 -7.03 4.03
CA VAL A 36 -14.59 -6.17 5.14
C VAL A 36 -14.09 -7.01 6.32
N GLU A 37 -14.77 -8.06 6.71
CA GLU A 37 -14.35 -8.95 7.79
C GLU A 37 -13.02 -9.66 7.46
N SER A 38 -12.85 -10.15 6.23
CA SER A 38 -11.58 -10.77 5.81
C SER A 38 -10.40 -9.80 5.85
N LEU A 39 -10.62 -8.53 5.49
CA LEU A 39 -9.60 -7.47 5.59
C LEU A 39 -9.26 -7.15 7.04
N ARG A 40 -10.27 -7.06 7.91
CA ARG A 40 -10.08 -6.85 9.36
C ARG A 40 -9.27 -7.97 9.99
N GLU A 41 -9.59 -9.20 9.65
CA GLU A 41 -8.85 -10.37 10.10
C GLU A 41 -7.40 -10.34 9.61
N PHE A 42 -7.19 -10.08 8.32
CA PHE A 42 -5.84 -9.92 7.76
C PHE A 42 -5.03 -8.87 8.52
N ILE A 43 -5.60 -7.69 8.76
CA ILE A 43 -4.95 -6.60 9.48
C ILE A 43 -4.67 -6.99 10.94
N LYS A 44 -5.63 -7.59 11.63
CA LYS A 44 -5.49 -8.06 13.00
C LYS A 44 -4.33 -9.04 13.16
N ASN A 45 -4.22 -9.98 12.25
CA ASN A 45 -3.18 -11.03 12.26
C ASN A 45 -1.77 -10.47 12.03
N THR A 46 -1.62 -9.24 11.52
CA THR A 46 -0.30 -8.60 11.45
C THR A 46 0.27 -8.24 12.81
N GLY A 47 -0.55 -8.08 13.82
CA GLY A 47 -0.16 -7.58 15.14
C GLY A 47 0.22 -6.10 15.16
N ALA A 48 0.06 -5.37 14.05
CA ALA A 48 0.37 -3.94 14.00
C ALA A 48 -0.52 -3.12 14.93
N THR A 49 0.08 -2.22 15.70
CA THR A 49 -0.66 -1.28 16.54
C THR A 49 -1.22 -0.16 15.67
N ILE A 50 -2.55 -0.04 15.61
CA ILE A 50 -3.24 1.00 14.86
C ILE A 50 -3.93 1.94 15.85
N LEU A 51 -3.61 3.24 15.76
CA LEU A 51 -4.20 4.28 16.61
C LEU A 51 -4.94 5.29 15.74
N TYR A 52 -6.17 5.57 16.09
CA TYR A 52 -6.95 6.60 15.38
C TYR A 52 -6.55 8.00 15.85
N ASN A 53 -6.32 8.90 14.89
CA ASN A 53 -5.77 10.23 15.16
C ASN A 53 -6.64 11.05 16.11
N GLU A 54 -7.96 10.90 16.04
CA GLU A 54 -8.93 11.61 16.89
C GLU A 54 -8.80 11.25 18.38
N THR A 55 -8.28 10.08 18.69
CA THR A 55 -8.10 9.59 20.07
C THR A 55 -6.62 9.38 20.44
N ASN A 56 -5.73 9.52 19.46
CA ASN A 56 -4.30 9.35 19.66
C ASN A 56 -3.67 10.64 20.23
N PRO A 57 -3.21 10.65 21.50
CA PRO A 57 -2.60 11.84 22.09
C PRO A 57 -1.27 12.24 21.45
N PHE A 58 -0.72 11.39 20.58
CA PHE A 58 0.54 11.62 19.87
C PHE A 58 0.32 12.02 18.41
N ALA A 59 -0.92 12.09 17.93
CA ALA A 59 -1.21 12.50 16.57
C ALA A 59 -0.80 13.97 16.38
N SER A 60 0.06 14.19 15.40
CA SER A 60 0.51 15.54 15.01
C SER A 60 0.02 15.94 13.61
N VAL A 61 -0.65 15.02 12.92
CA VAL A 61 -1.12 15.17 11.54
C VAL A 61 -2.51 14.58 11.36
N ASP A 62 -3.27 15.13 10.43
CA ASP A 62 -4.63 14.65 10.11
C ASP A 62 -4.63 13.46 9.13
N GLY A 63 -3.49 13.14 8.52
CA GLY A 63 -3.32 12.05 7.55
C GLY A 63 -2.99 10.70 8.20
N ALA A 64 -2.95 9.64 7.39
CA ALA A 64 -2.39 8.37 7.79
C ALA A 64 -0.87 8.44 7.78
N TYR A 65 -0.23 7.71 8.68
CA TYR A 65 1.23 7.62 8.78
C TYR A 65 1.68 6.42 9.60
N PHE A 66 2.86 5.90 9.27
CA PHE A 66 3.60 5.00 10.16
C PHE A 66 4.59 5.82 11.01
N SER A 67 4.67 5.53 12.31
CA SER A 67 5.63 6.11 13.25
C SER A 67 6.73 5.11 13.60
N PRO A 68 7.92 5.16 12.95
CA PRO A 68 8.98 4.18 13.18
C PRO A 68 9.52 4.20 14.61
N SER A 69 9.60 5.38 15.22
CA SER A 69 10.16 5.55 16.57
C SER A 69 9.27 5.00 17.69
N LYS A 70 7.95 4.89 17.43
CA LYS A 70 6.95 4.42 18.41
C LYS A 70 6.25 3.13 17.98
N ASP A 71 6.57 2.65 16.79
CA ASP A 71 6.08 1.43 16.18
C ASP A 71 4.54 1.31 16.17
N TYR A 72 3.87 2.33 15.66
CA TYR A 72 2.42 2.30 15.43
C TYR A 72 2.03 2.97 14.10
N ILE A 73 0.87 2.62 13.60
CA ILE A 73 0.23 3.27 12.46
C ILE A 73 -0.83 4.23 13.00
N GLY A 74 -0.71 5.52 12.65
CA GLY A 74 -1.75 6.51 12.87
C GLY A 74 -2.72 6.54 11.69
N MET A 75 -4.02 6.43 11.95
CA MET A 75 -5.06 6.45 10.93
C MET A 75 -6.14 7.47 11.26
N PRO A 76 -6.66 8.23 10.29
CA PRO A 76 -7.94 8.91 10.44
C PRO A 76 -9.06 7.89 10.63
N LEU A 77 -10.16 8.29 11.28
CA LEU A 77 -11.36 7.44 11.36
C LEU A 77 -11.85 7.07 9.95
N GLN A 78 -12.37 5.84 9.81
CA GLN A 78 -12.92 5.35 8.54
C GLN A 78 -13.98 6.30 7.94
N THR A 79 -14.75 6.98 8.78
CA THR A 79 -15.75 8.00 8.37
C THR A 79 -15.16 9.25 7.71
N LYS A 80 -13.84 9.44 7.73
CA LYS A 80 -13.14 10.52 7.02
C LYS A 80 -12.79 10.17 5.58
N PHE A 81 -12.98 8.93 5.17
CA PHE A 81 -12.75 8.46 3.82
C PHE A 81 -14.06 8.46 3.02
N ASN A 82 -13.96 8.63 1.70
CA ASN A 82 -15.12 8.64 0.82
C ASN A 82 -15.76 7.25 0.67
N ASP A 83 -14.96 6.20 0.86
CA ASP A 83 -15.34 4.80 0.73
C ASP A 83 -14.38 3.87 1.49
N ASP A 84 -14.79 2.62 1.66
CA ASP A 84 -14.02 1.58 2.33
C ASP A 84 -12.72 1.25 1.58
N ILE A 85 -12.73 1.32 0.27
CA ILE A 85 -11.55 1.05 -0.58
C ILE A 85 -10.45 2.07 -0.26
N GLY A 86 -10.81 3.35 -0.16
CA GLY A 86 -9.88 4.41 0.21
C GLY A 86 -9.29 4.21 1.61
N PHE A 87 -10.11 3.79 2.58
CA PHE A 87 -9.66 3.51 3.93
C PHE A 87 -8.69 2.32 3.96
N TYR A 88 -9.10 1.16 3.43
CA TYR A 88 -8.28 -0.05 3.46
C TYR A 88 -7.03 0.08 2.59
N GLY A 89 -7.14 0.68 1.41
CA GLY A 89 -5.98 0.95 0.55
C GLY A 89 -4.92 1.82 1.25
N THR A 90 -5.37 2.83 2.01
CA THR A 90 -4.48 3.68 2.81
C THR A 90 -3.86 2.88 3.96
N LEU A 91 -4.63 2.09 4.68
CA LEU A 91 -4.13 1.28 5.78
C LEU A 91 -3.12 0.22 5.30
N LEU A 92 -3.37 -0.41 4.15
CA LEU A 92 -2.43 -1.36 3.55
C LEU A 92 -1.12 -0.69 3.14
N HIS A 93 -1.15 0.56 2.67
CA HIS A 93 0.05 1.33 2.41
C HIS A 93 0.87 1.59 3.68
N GLU A 94 0.23 2.01 4.76
CA GLU A 94 0.91 2.20 6.04
C GLU A 94 1.43 0.89 6.63
N LEU A 95 0.74 -0.24 6.39
CA LEU A 95 1.24 -1.57 6.75
C LEU A 95 2.51 -1.95 5.99
N VAL A 96 2.64 -1.56 4.72
CA VAL A 96 3.91 -1.77 4.00
C VAL A 96 5.03 -0.97 4.67
N HIS A 97 4.82 0.29 5.02
CA HIS A 97 5.80 1.06 5.80
C HIS A 97 6.13 0.40 7.14
N TRP A 98 5.11 -0.08 7.86
CA TRP A 98 5.27 -0.78 9.13
C TRP A 98 6.18 -2.00 9.01
N THR A 99 6.12 -2.75 7.90
CA THR A 99 7.05 -3.87 7.67
C THR A 99 8.51 -3.43 7.58
N GLY A 100 8.77 -2.18 7.29
CA GLY A 100 10.13 -1.62 7.19
C GLY A 100 10.81 -1.32 8.52
N HIS A 101 10.11 -1.45 9.65
CA HIS A 101 10.72 -1.24 10.97
C HIS A 101 11.96 -2.14 11.16
N LYS A 102 12.92 -1.66 11.97
CA LYS A 102 14.19 -2.35 12.26
C LYS A 102 14.03 -3.77 12.83
N ASP A 103 12.95 -4.00 13.55
CA ASP A 103 12.66 -5.31 14.15
C ASP A 103 11.90 -6.25 13.19
N ARG A 104 11.67 -5.84 11.94
CA ARG A 104 11.00 -6.62 10.88
C ARG A 104 11.91 -6.78 9.66
N LEU A 105 11.69 -6.01 8.60
CA LEU A 105 12.48 -6.10 7.38
C LEU A 105 13.66 -5.11 7.32
N ASP A 106 13.83 -4.29 8.35
CA ASP A 106 14.94 -3.35 8.53
C ASP A 106 15.22 -2.50 7.28
N ARG A 107 14.16 -1.92 6.69
CA ARG A 107 14.31 -0.89 5.66
C ARG A 107 14.51 0.47 6.31
N ASP A 108 15.21 1.36 5.65
CA ASP A 108 15.41 2.72 6.15
C ASP A 108 14.12 3.56 6.00
N VAL A 109 13.19 3.38 6.94
CA VAL A 109 11.92 4.12 7.03
C VAL A 109 11.97 5.31 7.98
N GLN A 110 13.18 5.71 8.43
CA GLN A 110 13.33 6.71 9.47
C GLN A 110 12.90 8.10 9.01
N GLN A 111 12.18 8.81 9.87
CA GLN A 111 11.91 10.23 9.71
C GLN A 111 13.25 11.00 9.80
N GLY A 112 13.62 11.71 8.71
CA GLY A 112 14.87 12.47 8.65
C GLY A 112 15.84 11.99 7.57
N SER A 113 15.51 10.92 6.84
CA SER A 113 16.18 10.57 5.60
C SER A 113 16.08 11.69 4.56
N SER A 114 16.93 11.65 3.55
CA SER A 114 16.86 12.61 2.45
C SER A 114 15.48 12.54 1.75
N LYS A 115 15.09 13.60 1.04
CA LYS A 115 13.86 13.59 0.24
C LYS A 115 13.85 12.44 -0.79
N GLU A 116 15.04 12.10 -1.30
CA GLU A 116 15.24 11.01 -2.24
C GLU A 116 15.02 9.64 -1.59
N ASP A 117 15.49 9.43 -0.37
CA ASP A 117 15.31 8.16 0.34
C ASP A 117 13.85 7.99 0.78
N TYR A 118 13.23 9.07 1.25
CA TYR A 118 11.80 9.08 1.53
C TYR A 118 10.97 8.73 0.28
N ALA A 119 11.29 9.33 -0.88
CA ALA A 119 10.58 9.01 -2.13
C ALA A 119 10.77 7.55 -2.58
N LYS A 120 11.93 6.94 -2.29
CA LYS A 120 12.15 5.51 -2.57
C LYS A 120 11.28 4.62 -1.69
N GLU A 121 11.18 4.92 -0.40
CA GLU A 121 10.33 4.16 0.52
C GLU A 121 8.83 4.33 0.18
N GLU A 122 8.39 5.55 -0.17
CA GLU A 122 7.05 5.78 -0.70
C GLU A 122 6.76 4.91 -1.93
N LEU A 123 7.72 4.77 -2.85
CA LEU A 123 7.57 3.91 -4.03
C LEU A 123 7.41 2.44 -3.64
N VAL A 124 8.13 1.97 -2.62
CA VAL A 124 7.97 0.62 -2.06
C VAL A 124 6.57 0.45 -1.49
N ALA A 125 6.09 1.41 -0.71
CA ALA A 125 4.77 1.36 -0.09
C ALA A 125 3.64 1.39 -1.13
N GLU A 126 3.76 2.20 -2.17
CA GLU A 126 2.78 2.26 -3.26
C GLU A 126 2.71 0.93 -4.04
N ILE A 127 3.85 0.37 -4.42
CA ILE A 127 3.89 -0.92 -5.13
C ILE A 127 3.36 -2.02 -4.22
N GLY A 128 3.78 -2.06 -2.97
CA GLY A 128 3.37 -3.09 -2.00
C GLY A 128 1.87 -3.04 -1.71
N SER A 129 1.31 -1.85 -1.50
CA SER A 129 -0.13 -1.69 -1.28
C SER A 129 -0.96 -2.08 -2.51
N ALA A 130 -0.49 -1.75 -3.71
CA ALA A 130 -1.16 -2.16 -4.95
C ALA A 130 -1.19 -3.70 -5.11
N ILE A 131 -0.08 -4.38 -4.79
CA ILE A 131 -0.01 -5.84 -4.79
C ILE A 131 -0.94 -6.43 -3.72
N LEU A 132 -0.94 -5.87 -2.50
CA LEU A 132 -1.84 -6.31 -1.42
C LEU A 132 -3.31 -6.14 -1.81
N CYS A 133 -3.70 -4.98 -2.33
CA CYS A 133 -5.05 -4.74 -2.81
C CYS A 133 -5.48 -5.82 -3.83
N GLN A 134 -4.62 -6.10 -4.81
CA GLN A 134 -4.91 -7.12 -5.82
C GLN A 134 -5.05 -8.52 -5.22
N LEU A 135 -4.15 -8.93 -4.31
CA LEU A 135 -4.18 -10.25 -3.67
C LEU A 135 -5.36 -10.40 -2.70
N LEU A 136 -5.73 -9.32 -2.02
CA LEU A 136 -6.88 -9.28 -1.12
C LEU A 136 -8.21 -9.01 -1.87
N GLY A 137 -8.18 -8.85 -3.19
CA GLY A 137 -9.37 -8.71 -4.02
C GLY A 137 -10.12 -7.39 -3.82
N ILE A 138 -9.41 -6.31 -3.54
CA ILE A 138 -9.94 -4.95 -3.50
C ILE A 138 -9.30 -4.10 -4.60
N GLU A 139 -10.01 -3.07 -5.07
CA GLU A 139 -9.45 -2.14 -6.06
C GLU A 139 -8.33 -1.33 -5.42
N ALA A 140 -7.21 -1.18 -6.14
CA ALA A 140 -6.15 -0.27 -5.71
C ALA A 140 -6.62 1.18 -5.88
N SER A 141 -6.81 1.91 -4.79
CA SER A 141 -7.19 3.31 -4.87
C SER A 141 -6.01 4.19 -5.27
N ILE A 142 -6.26 5.15 -6.18
CA ILE A 142 -5.26 6.17 -6.50
C ILE A 142 -5.28 7.20 -5.37
N ARG A 143 -4.21 7.28 -4.60
CA ARG A 143 -4.10 8.24 -3.50
C ARG A 143 -3.82 9.64 -4.03
N ALA A 144 -4.43 10.64 -3.41
CA ALA A 144 -4.29 12.04 -3.81
C ALA A 144 -2.84 12.55 -3.75
N ASN A 145 -2.00 11.92 -2.93
CA ASN A 145 -0.61 12.34 -2.70
C ASN A 145 0.38 11.83 -3.78
N HIS A 146 -0.03 10.91 -4.66
CA HIS A 146 0.87 10.34 -5.69
C HIS A 146 1.53 11.42 -6.55
N ALA A 147 0.79 12.48 -6.90
CA ALA A 147 1.29 13.53 -7.77
C ALA A 147 2.51 14.26 -7.21
N GLN A 148 2.64 14.42 -5.90
CA GLN A 148 3.78 15.11 -5.28
C GLN A 148 5.08 14.30 -5.33
N TYR A 149 4.99 12.97 -5.37
CA TYR A 149 6.16 12.08 -5.44
C TYR A 149 6.53 11.69 -6.87
N LEU A 150 5.61 11.86 -7.83
CA LEU A 150 5.80 11.40 -9.20
C LEU A 150 7.09 11.95 -9.84
N ASN A 151 7.39 13.23 -9.64
CA ASN A 151 8.61 13.85 -10.15
C ASN A 151 9.88 13.26 -9.51
N HIS A 152 9.84 12.96 -8.21
CA HIS A 152 10.96 12.33 -7.51
C HIS A 152 11.17 10.89 -7.99
N TRP A 153 10.10 10.12 -8.19
CA TRP A 153 10.18 8.77 -8.74
C TRP A 153 10.74 8.76 -10.16
N ILE A 154 10.24 9.65 -11.03
CA ILE A 154 10.76 9.79 -12.40
C ILE A 154 12.24 10.13 -12.39
N LYS A 155 12.67 11.05 -11.52
CA LYS A 155 14.08 11.41 -11.36
C LYS A 155 14.90 10.22 -10.90
N SER A 156 14.49 9.54 -9.82
CA SER A 156 15.20 8.36 -9.28
C SER A 156 15.33 7.24 -10.31
N ILE A 157 14.29 6.98 -11.11
CA ILE A 157 14.32 5.95 -12.15
C ILE A 157 15.27 6.34 -13.30
N LYS A 158 15.34 7.65 -13.64
CA LYS A 158 16.28 8.14 -14.67
C LYS A 158 17.73 8.09 -14.21
N GLU A 159 18.00 8.34 -12.94
CA GLU A 159 19.34 8.33 -12.36
C GLU A 159 19.85 6.92 -12.04
N ASP A 160 18.95 6.02 -11.57
CA ASP A 160 19.25 4.61 -11.36
C ASP A 160 18.18 3.75 -12.03
N SER A 161 18.50 3.19 -13.19
CA SER A 161 17.58 2.29 -13.92
C SER A 161 17.16 1.04 -13.13
N LYS A 162 17.85 0.72 -12.03
CA LYS A 162 17.54 -0.38 -11.13
C LYS A 162 16.64 0.05 -9.95
N ALA A 163 16.38 1.35 -9.78
CA ALA A 163 15.59 1.86 -8.65
C ALA A 163 14.19 1.21 -8.59
N MET A 164 13.52 1.10 -9.72
CA MET A 164 12.21 0.44 -9.82
C MET A 164 12.30 -1.04 -9.46
N VAL A 165 13.32 -1.76 -9.93
CA VAL A 165 13.51 -3.18 -9.63
C VAL A 165 13.80 -3.39 -8.14
N LYS A 166 14.58 -2.51 -7.53
CA LYS A 166 14.85 -2.53 -6.08
C LYS A 166 13.56 -2.29 -5.29
N ALA A 167 12.78 -1.25 -5.67
CA ALA A 167 11.52 -0.94 -5.00
C ALA A 167 10.52 -2.11 -5.11
N PHE A 168 10.38 -2.70 -6.30
CA PHE A 168 9.53 -3.87 -6.50
C PHE A 168 9.98 -5.06 -5.66
N SER A 169 11.28 -5.35 -5.60
CA SER A 169 11.82 -6.42 -4.76
C SER A 169 11.55 -6.19 -3.27
N GLN A 170 11.67 -4.95 -2.78
CA GLN A 170 11.36 -4.63 -1.38
C GLN A 170 9.85 -4.69 -1.11
N ALA A 171 9.03 -4.23 -2.04
CA ALA A 171 7.57 -4.33 -1.94
C ALA A 171 7.11 -5.80 -1.87
N THR A 172 7.65 -6.68 -2.72
CA THR A 172 7.35 -8.11 -2.69
C THR A 172 7.72 -8.73 -1.34
N LYS A 173 8.90 -8.42 -0.80
CA LYS A 173 9.30 -8.88 0.54
C LYS A 173 8.35 -8.41 1.64
N ALA A 174 7.86 -7.17 1.55
CA ALA A 174 6.88 -6.64 2.51
C ALA A 174 5.56 -7.40 2.43
N VAL A 175 5.08 -7.69 1.22
CA VAL A 175 3.88 -8.50 0.99
C VAL A 175 4.05 -9.91 1.52
N ASP A 176 5.14 -10.59 1.17
CA ASP A 176 5.45 -11.95 1.64
C ASP A 176 5.50 -12.01 3.18
N TYR A 177 6.12 -11.01 3.82
CA TYR A 177 6.16 -10.90 5.27
C TYR A 177 4.75 -10.80 5.87
N LEU A 178 3.89 -9.92 5.35
CA LEU A 178 2.52 -9.76 5.85
C LEU A 178 1.69 -11.04 5.68
N PHE A 179 1.89 -11.78 4.59
CA PHE A 179 1.23 -13.08 4.38
C PHE A 179 1.80 -14.17 5.30
N SER A 180 3.09 -14.16 5.62
CA SER A 180 3.66 -15.13 6.56
C SER A 180 3.05 -15.04 7.95
N LEU A 181 2.68 -13.82 8.40
CA LEU A 181 2.00 -13.61 9.68
C LEU A 181 0.61 -14.26 9.72
N GLN A 182 -0.07 -14.38 8.57
CA GLN A 182 -1.38 -15.05 8.48
C GLN A 182 -1.27 -16.58 8.72
N GLU A 183 -0.15 -17.18 8.34
CA GLU A 183 0.11 -18.60 8.54
C GLU A 183 0.50 -18.93 9.99
N GLU A 184 1.24 -18.03 10.64
CA GLU A 184 1.66 -18.17 12.04
C GLU A 184 0.43 -18.16 12.95
N THR A 185 -0.46 -17.18 12.78
CA THR A 185 -1.70 -17.08 13.58
C THR A 185 -2.56 -18.33 13.44
N LYS A 186 -2.71 -18.88 12.23
CA LYS A 186 -3.48 -20.13 12.00
C LYS A 186 -2.86 -21.35 12.70
N LYS A 187 -1.53 -21.39 12.84
CA LYS A 187 -0.86 -22.48 13.57
C LYS A 187 -1.03 -22.35 15.08
N GLU A 188 -1.02 -21.14 15.60
CA GLU A 188 -1.25 -20.86 17.02
C GLU A 188 -2.69 -21.17 17.45
N GLU A 189 -3.68 -20.84 16.60
CA GLU A 189 -5.09 -21.16 16.87
C GLU A 189 -5.40 -22.65 16.76
N ALA A 190 -4.59 -23.44 16.07
CA ALA A 190 -4.73 -24.87 15.88
C ALA A 190 -3.99 -25.72 16.93
N ALA A 191 -3.21 -25.13 17.82
CA ALA A 191 -2.37 -25.77 18.84
C ALA A 191 -3.01 -25.74 20.21
#